data_3d11151f8b53e74c038adc9449eb049a
#
_entry.id   3d11151f8b53e74c038adc9449eb049a
#
_cell.length_a   1.000
_cell.length_b   1.000
_cell.length_c   1.000
_cell.angle_alpha   90.00
_cell.angle_beta   90.00
_cell.angle_gamma   90.00
#
_symmetry.space_group_name_H-M   'P 1'
#
loop_
_entity.id
_entity.type
_entity.pdbx_description
1 polymer ?
#
loop_
_entity_poly.entity_id
_entity_poly.type
_entity_poly.pdbx_seq_one_letter_code
_entity_poly.pdbx_strand_id
1 'polypeptide(L)'
;MIKEAFRGKTILVTGTTGFLGKSIVEKCLRSIPDVGRINLAIRSSARRPAAERLEREILSSPAFRRLKEQLGDEAFAKLAREKLAVLEIDLGVDGLGLTDATRKQLSGCEIVIHSAAAVEFDNPADLSAQTNLLGAARLIEAVKAAGSRPHLVHISTAYVGGMLRGLVREEPPLDPGLNWRHEAAVLSSLRGPVEE
;
A
#
# COMPACT_ATOMS: atom_id res chain seq x y z
N MET A 1 12.88 20.05 1.14
CA MET A 1 13.02 18.94 0.16
C MET A 1 11.81 18.00 0.15
N ILE A 2 11.56 17.13 1.16
CA ILE A 2 10.39 16.19 1.09
C ILE A 2 9.05 16.91 1.00
N LYS A 3 8.80 17.92 1.84
CA LYS A 3 7.55 18.70 1.79
C LYS A 3 7.28 19.32 0.42
N GLU A 4 8.32 19.82 -0.21
CA GLU A 4 8.27 20.40 -1.57
C GLU A 4 7.87 19.36 -2.61
N ALA A 5 8.46 18.17 -2.56
CA ALA A 5 8.17 17.08 -3.48
C ALA A 5 6.71 16.58 -3.39
N PHE A 6 6.05 16.80 -2.25
CA PHE A 6 4.67 16.38 -2.02
C PHE A 6 3.63 17.49 -2.19
N ARG A 7 4.06 18.76 -2.32
CA ARG A 7 3.15 19.90 -2.44
C ARG A 7 2.25 19.77 -3.66
N GLY A 8 0.94 19.86 -3.44
CA GLY A 8 -0.08 19.74 -4.48
C GLY A 8 -0.23 18.35 -5.10
N LYS A 9 0.61 17.37 -4.72
CA LYS A 9 0.64 16.05 -5.34
C LYS A 9 -0.51 15.15 -4.89
N THR A 10 -0.97 14.34 -5.83
CA THR A 10 -1.88 13.23 -5.54
C THR A 10 -1.06 11.97 -5.25
N ILE A 11 -1.30 11.40 -4.07
CA ILE A 11 -0.54 10.26 -3.55
C ILE A 11 -1.46 9.04 -3.47
N LEU A 12 -0.95 7.88 -3.81
CA LEU A 12 -1.56 6.59 -3.49
C LEU A 12 -0.78 5.94 -2.35
N VAL A 13 -1.47 5.52 -1.29
CA VAL A 13 -0.86 4.74 -0.21
C VAL A 13 -1.57 3.40 -0.10
N THR A 14 -0.82 2.30 -0.16
CA THR A 14 -1.34 0.96 0.13
C THR A 14 -1.00 0.53 1.54
N GLY A 15 -1.67 -0.49 2.08
CA GLY A 15 -1.45 -0.97 3.45
C GLY A 15 -1.95 -0.02 4.54
N THR A 16 -2.88 0.86 4.22
CA THR A 16 -3.38 1.94 5.11
C THR A 16 -4.18 1.44 6.31
N THR A 17 -4.66 0.20 6.30
CA THR A 17 -5.28 -0.44 7.47
C THR A 17 -4.25 -0.99 8.46
N GLY A 18 -2.99 -1.14 8.04
CA GLY A 18 -1.87 -1.56 8.88
C GLY A 18 -1.25 -0.41 9.69
N PHE A 19 -0.34 -0.75 10.60
CA PHE A 19 0.31 0.21 11.49
C PHE A 19 1.11 1.27 10.73
N LEU A 20 1.99 0.85 9.82
CA LEU A 20 2.87 1.76 9.08
C LEU A 20 2.09 2.66 8.13
N GLY A 21 1.12 2.08 7.39
CA GLY A 21 0.30 2.86 6.45
C GLY A 21 -0.48 3.98 7.15
N LYS A 22 -1.08 3.71 8.32
CA LYS A 22 -1.75 4.74 9.15
C LYS A 22 -0.77 5.84 9.57
N SER A 23 0.42 5.46 10.02
CA SER A 23 1.46 6.40 10.45
C SER A 23 1.94 7.29 9.31
N ILE A 24 2.08 6.73 8.10
CA ILE A 24 2.43 7.48 6.89
C ILE A 24 1.33 8.51 6.56
N VAL A 25 0.07 8.09 6.55
CA VAL A 25 -1.07 8.98 6.25
C VAL A 25 -1.16 10.10 7.29
N GLU A 26 -1.09 9.79 8.58
CA GLU A 26 -1.06 10.80 9.65
C GLU A 26 0.09 11.78 9.46
N LYS A 27 1.28 11.26 9.20
CA LYS A 27 2.48 12.09 9.01
C LYS A 27 2.34 13.01 7.80
N CYS A 28 1.77 12.55 6.70
CA CYS A 28 1.50 13.37 5.54
C CYS A 28 0.53 14.51 5.89
N LEU A 29 -0.61 14.20 6.48
CA LEU A 29 -1.62 15.20 6.88
C LEU A 29 -1.07 16.24 7.85
N ARG A 30 -0.30 15.81 8.86
CA ARG A 30 0.24 16.68 9.90
C ARG A 30 1.42 17.53 9.42
N SER A 31 2.30 16.98 8.61
CA SER A 31 3.58 17.61 8.28
C SER A 31 3.64 18.21 6.88
N ILE A 32 2.67 17.91 6.03
CA ILE A 32 2.60 18.38 4.64
C ILE A 32 1.18 18.88 4.36
N PRO A 33 0.76 20.00 4.97
CA PRO A 33 -0.61 20.51 4.82
C PRO A 33 -0.97 20.84 3.36
N ASP A 34 0.03 21.15 2.56
CA ASP A 34 -0.11 21.46 1.14
C ASP A 34 -0.14 20.21 0.23
N VAL A 35 -0.18 18.99 0.78
CA VAL A 35 -0.42 17.79 -0.03
C VAL A 35 -1.75 17.92 -0.77
N GLY A 36 -1.81 17.50 -2.03
CA GLY A 36 -3.02 17.58 -2.82
C GLY A 36 -4.07 16.60 -2.30
N ARG A 37 -4.02 15.37 -2.72
CA ARG A 37 -4.96 14.31 -2.31
C ARG A 37 -4.20 13.03 -1.94
N ILE A 38 -4.69 12.31 -0.94
CA ILE A 38 -4.14 11.02 -0.54
C ILE A 38 -5.22 9.96 -0.80
N ASN A 39 -5.00 9.16 -1.83
CA ASN A 39 -5.81 8.00 -2.16
C ASN A 39 -5.36 6.83 -1.29
N LEU A 40 -6.28 6.27 -0.52
CA LEU A 40 -6.04 5.15 0.37
C LEU A 40 -6.50 3.87 -0.33
N ALA A 41 -5.55 3.00 -0.68
CA ALA A 41 -5.87 1.68 -1.22
C ALA A 41 -6.46 0.80 -0.11
N ILE A 42 -7.75 0.55 -0.18
CA ILE A 42 -8.49 -0.23 0.81
C ILE A 42 -9.35 -1.25 0.06
N ARG A 43 -9.21 -2.54 0.39
CA ARG A 43 -10.14 -3.55 -0.12
C ARG A 43 -11.39 -3.60 0.75
N SER A 44 -12.53 -3.85 0.13
CA SER A 44 -13.72 -4.29 0.86
C SER A 44 -13.50 -5.68 1.48
N SER A 45 -14.12 -5.93 2.60
CA SER A 45 -14.18 -7.25 3.22
C SER A 45 -15.61 -7.79 3.13
N ALA A 46 -15.78 -9.09 3.36
CA ALA A 46 -17.11 -9.71 3.40
C ALA A 46 -18.07 -9.06 4.43
N ARG A 47 -17.50 -8.38 5.45
CA ARG A 47 -18.24 -7.75 6.54
C ARG A 47 -18.38 -6.25 6.42
N ARG A 48 -17.50 -5.58 5.64
CA ARG A 48 -17.44 -4.11 5.60
C ARG A 48 -16.99 -3.58 4.25
N PRO A 49 -17.69 -2.61 3.68
CA PRO A 49 -17.25 -1.85 2.53
C PRO A 49 -15.97 -1.05 2.83
N ALA A 50 -15.19 -0.74 1.80
CA ALA A 50 -13.93 0.00 1.94
C ALA A 50 -14.11 1.39 2.61
N ALA A 51 -15.21 2.08 2.33
CA ALA A 51 -15.52 3.37 2.96
C ALA A 51 -15.76 3.24 4.47
N GLU A 52 -16.46 2.20 4.94
CA GLU A 52 -16.66 1.97 6.37
C GLU A 52 -15.34 1.59 7.06
N ARG A 53 -14.47 0.89 6.35
CA ARG A 53 -13.13 0.57 6.86
C ARG A 53 -12.26 1.81 7.04
N LEU A 54 -12.37 2.81 6.15
CA LEU A 54 -11.71 4.10 6.34
C LEU A 54 -12.09 4.70 7.71
N GLU A 55 -13.38 4.82 8.00
CA GLU A 55 -13.84 5.44 9.24
C GLU A 55 -13.45 4.64 10.49
N ARG A 56 -13.75 3.34 10.48
CA ARG A 56 -13.60 2.49 11.67
C ARG A 56 -12.19 1.98 11.92
N GLU A 57 -11.39 1.75 10.88
CA GLU A 57 -10.08 1.12 11.04
C GLU A 57 -8.94 2.12 10.91
N ILE A 58 -9.15 3.23 10.19
CA ILE A 58 -8.11 4.23 9.93
C ILE A 58 -8.35 5.47 10.77
N LEU A 59 -9.42 6.22 10.54
CA LEU A 59 -9.62 7.52 11.18
C LEU A 59 -9.90 7.41 12.69
N SER A 60 -10.45 6.30 13.17
CA SER A 60 -10.62 6.03 14.60
C SER A 60 -9.35 5.52 15.30
N SER A 61 -8.30 5.22 14.53
CA SER A 61 -7.06 4.65 15.07
C SER A 61 -6.31 5.62 15.99
N PRO A 62 -5.68 5.11 17.07
CA PRO A 62 -4.79 5.90 17.93
C PRO A 62 -3.64 6.59 17.17
N ALA A 63 -3.28 6.14 15.98
CA ALA A 63 -2.28 6.79 15.14
C ALA A 63 -2.61 8.26 14.84
N PHE A 64 -3.90 8.61 14.77
CA PHE A 64 -4.37 9.98 14.51
C PHE A 64 -4.62 10.81 15.77
N ARG A 65 -4.40 10.26 16.97
CA ARG A 65 -4.66 10.97 18.24
C ARG A 65 -3.97 12.32 18.29
N ARG A 66 -2.68 12.36 18.01
CA ARG A 66 -1.90 13.61 18.02
C ARG A 66 -2.47 14.67 17.08
N LEU A 67 -2.86 14.29 15.88
CA LEU A 67 -3.41 15.21 14.89
C LEU A 67 -4.79 15.72 15.33
N LYS A 68 -5.62 14.85 15.91
CA LYS A 68 -6.92 15.25 16.50
C LYS A 68 -6.76 16.20 17.68
N GLU A 69 -5.82 15.92 18.58
CA GLU A 69 -5.52 16.82 19.72
C GLU A 69 -5.05 18.20 19.25
N GLN A 70 -4.31 18.27 18.15
CA GLN A 70 -3.81 19.53 17.58
C GLN A 70 -4.90 20.36 16.87
N LEU A 71 -5.83 19.70 16.18
CA LEU A 71 -6.82 20.37 15.33
C LEU A 71 -8.20 20.48 15.98
N GLY A 72 -8.53 19.57 16.88
CA GLY A 72 -9.89 19.30 17.34
C GLY A 72 -10.63 18.38 16.34
N ASP A 73 -11.68 17.71 16.84
CA ASP A 73 -12.39 16.67 16.08
C ASP A 73 -13.05 17.21 14.79
N GLU A 74 -13.65 18.40 14.86
CA GLU A 74 -14.36 18.99 13.73
C GLU A 74 -13.40 19.38 12.58
N ALA A 75 -12.29 20.07 12.90
CA ALA A 75 -11.30 20.44 11.91
C ALA A 75 -10.56 19.22 11.34
N PHE A 76 -10.31 18.19 12.16
CA PHE A 76 -9.76 16.91 11.69
C PHE A 76 -10.73 16.22 10.71
N ALA A 77 -12.02 16.14 11.03
CA ALA A 77 -13.03 15.55 10.14
C ALA A 77 -13.13 16.29 8.80
N LYS A 78 -13.04 17.63 8.84
CA LYS A 78 -12.99 18.46 7.62
C LYS A 78 -11.74 18.13 6.79
N LEU A 79 -10.57 18.14 7.42
CA LEU A 79 -9.29 17.82 6.76
C LEU A 79 -9.32 16.43 6.11
N ALA A 80 -9.84 15.43 6.84
CA ALA A 80 -9.95 14.06 6.32
C ALA A 80 -10.84 14.01 5.07
N ARG A 81 -12.01 14.65 5.08
CA ARG A 81 -12.90 14.70 3.91
C ARG A 81 -12.29 15.43 2.70
N GLU A 82 -11.52 16.48 2.95
CA GLU A 82 -10.87 17.26 1.88
C GLU A 82 -9.67 16.54 1.27
N LYS A 83 -8.87 15.84 2.09
CA LYS A 83 -7.58 15.30 1.67
C LYS A 83 -7.59 13.81 1.37
N LEU A 84 -8.46 13.02 1.98
CA LEU A 84 -8.48 11.57 1.84
C LEU A 84 -9.56 11.11 0.86
N ALA A 85 -9.23 10.08 0.08
CA ALA A 85 -10.19 9.35 -0.73
C ALA A 85 -9.92 7.86 -0.64
N VAL A 86 -10.96 7.06 -0.63
CA VAL A 86 -10.86 5.61 -0.76
C VAL A 86 -10.66 5.26 -2.23
N LEU A 87 -9.67 4.45 -2.50
CA LEU A 87 -9.47 3.77 -3.76
C LEU A 87 -9.60 2.27 -3.50
N GLU A 88 -10.70 1.67 -3.93
CA GLU A 88 -10.94 0.26 -3.69
C GLU A 88 -10.02 -0.57 -4.57
N ILE A 89 -9.06 -1.26 -3.93
CA ILE A 89 -8.04 -2.09 -4.55
C ILE A 89 -7.84 -3.34 -3.72
N ASP A 90 -7.82 -4.50 -4.38
CA ASP A 90 -7.38 -5.77 -3.80
C ASP A 90 -6.12 -6.27 -4.52
N LEU A 91 -4.99 -6.26 -3.81
CA LEU A 91 -3.69 -6.72 -4.34
C LEU A 91 -3.65 -8.25 -4.56
N GLY A 92 -4.54 -8.99 -3.94
CA GLY A 92 -4.62 -10.44 -4.03
C GLY A 92 -5.27 -10.96 -5.31
N VAL A 93 -5.93 -10.09 -6.07
CA VAL A 93 -6.65 -10.49 -7.30
C VAL A 93 -6.07 -9.86 -8.56
N ASP A 94 -6.23 -10.55 -9.67
CA ASP A 94 -5.80 -10.05 -10.97
C ASP A 94 -6.60 -8.80 -11.35
N GLY A 95 -5.90 -7.83 -11.96
CA GLY A 95 -6.50 -6.53 -12.28
C GLY A 95 -6.86 -5.68 -11.06
N LEU A 96 -6.51 -6.12 -9.83
CA LEU A 96 -6.72 -5.40 -8.56
C LEU A 96 -8.19 -5.11 -8.23
N GLY A 97 -9.16 -5.71 -8.90
CA GLY A 97 -10.59 -5.40 -8.74
C GLY A 97 -10.97 -3.99 -9.21
N LEU A 98 -10.18 -3.37 -10.09
CA LEU A 98 -10.38 -1.99 -10.50
C LEU A 98 -11.60 -1.81 -11.40
N THR A 99 -12.43 -0.82 -11.06
CA THR A 99 -13.46 -0.25 -11.92
C THR A 99 -12.88 0.86 -12.81
N ASP A 100 -13.63 1.33 -13.81
CA ASP A 100 -13.19 2.47 -14.64
C ASP A 100 -13.00 3.75 -13.81
N ALA A 101 -13.82 3.95 -12.78
CA ALA A 101 -13.68 5.08 -11.86
C ALA A 101 -12.36 5.01 -11.06
N THR A 102 -12.01 3.83 -10.54
CA THR A 102 -10.75 3.63 -9.79
C THR A 102 -9.54 3.69 -10.71
N ARG A 103 -9.65 3.21 -11.96
CA ARG A 103 -8.58 3.39 -12.99
C ARG A 103 -8.32 4.87 -13.26
N LYS A 104 -9.38 5.68 -13.40
CA LYS A 104 -9.25 7.12 -13.59
C LYS A 104 -8.60 7.81 -12.37
N GLN A 105 -8.89 7.36 -11.16
CA GLN A 105 -8.22 7.87 -9.96
C GLN A 105 -6.72 7.49 -9.95
N LEU A 106 -6.36 6.28 -10.37
CA LEU A 106 -4.97 5.84 -10.50
C LEU A 106 -4.17 6.70 -11.49
N SER A 107 -4.78 7.09 -12.61
CA SER A 107 -4.08 7.91 -13.63
C SER A 107 -3.62 9.26 -13.10
N GLY A 108 -4.28 9.80 -12.08
CA GLY A 108 -3.91 11.05 -11.43
C GLY A 108 -2.86 10.92 -10.33
N CYS A 109 -2.41 9.72 -9.99
CA CYS A 109 -1.43 9.53 -8.91
C CYS A 109 -0.02 9.88 -9.39
N GLU A 110 0.66 10.75 -8.66
CA GLU A 110 2.01 11.22 -8.95
C GLU A 110 3.07 10.58 -8.04
N ILE A 111 2.63 10.08 -6.87
CA ILE A 111 3.46 9.34 -5.92
C ILE A 111 2.68 8.10 -5.48
N VAL A 112 3.34 6.96 -5.46
CA VAL A 112 2.79 5.71 -4.91
C VAL A 112 3.68 5.26 -3.76
N ILE A 113 3.09 5.14 -2.57
CA ILE A 113 3.75 4.56 -1.39
C ILE A 113 3.14 3.19 -1.16
N HIS A 114 3.89 2.16 -1.53
CA HIS A 114 3.46 0.77 -1.40
C HIS A 114 3.99 0.17 -0.11
N SER A 115 3.11 0.05 0.89
CA SER A 115 3.42 -0.55 2.19
C SER A 115 2.51 -1.74 2.56
N ALA A 116 1.69 -2.18 1.63
CA ALA A 116 0.86 -3.36 1.84
C ALA A 116 1.68 -4.63 1.74
N ALA A 117 1.56 -5.49 2.74
CA ALA A 117 2.12 -6.84 2.77
C ALA A 117 1.31 -7.72 3.72
N ALA A 118 1.29 -9.02 3.46
CA ALA A 118 0.94 -10.02 4.44
C ALA A 118 2.21 -10.28 5.29
N VAL A 119 2.08 -10.11 6.60
CA VAL A 119 3.21 -10.17 7.54
C VAL A 119 3.12 -11.35 8.50
N GLU A 120 2.06 -12.13 8.43
CA GLU A 120 1.91 -13.36 9.19
C GLU A 120 2.87 -14.43 8.65
N PHE A 121 3.74 -14.95 9.52
CA PHE A 121 4.72 -15.98 9.14
C PHE A 121 4.09 -17.36 8.92
N ASP A 122 2.91 -17.60 9.48
CA ASP A 122 2.18 -18.86 9.37
C ASP A 122 1.28 -18.94 8.11
N ASN A 123 1.27 -17.90 7.30
CA ASN A 123 0.54 -17.92 6.04
C ASN A 123 1.16 -18.93 5.06
N PRO A 124 0.34 -19.67 4.31
CA PRO A 124 0.82 -20.45 3.19
C PRO A 124 1.66 -19.60 2.23
N ALA A 125 2.76 -20.19 1.72
CA ALA A 125 3.71 -19.45 0.88
C ALA A 125 3.09 -18.89 -0.40
N ASP A 126 2.12 -19.61 -0.99
CA ASP A 126 1.37 -19.18 -2.16
C ASP A 126 0.53 -17.90 -1.88
N LEU A 127 -0.16 -17.82 -0.72
CA LEU A 127 -0.91 -16.64 -0.33
C LEU A 127 -0.01 -15.44 -0.07
N SER A 128 1.15 -15.67 0.55
CA SER A 128 2.16 -14.64 0.75
C SER A 128 2.72 -14.15 -0.58
N ALA A 129 3.00 -15.05 -1.52
CA ALA A 129 3.44 -14.69 -2.87
C ALA A 129 2.38 -13.91 -3.64
N GLN A 130 1.09 -14.28 -3.55
CA GLN A 130 -0.01 -13.55 -4.18
C GLN A 130 -0.08 -12.09 -3.72
N THR A 131 0.11 -11.83 -2.45
CA THR A 131 0.02 -10.48 -1.89
C THR A 131 1.34 -9.71 -2.01
N ASN A 132 2.46 -10.31 -1.57
CA ASN A 132 3.71 -9.58 -1.40
C ASN A 132 4.52 -9.47 -2.68
N LEU A 133 4.44 -10.47 -3.57
CA LEU A 133 5.17 -10.51 -4.82
C LEU A 133 4.27 -10.07 -5.99
N LEU A 134 3.22 -10.86 -6.27
CA LEU A 134 2.33 -10.60 -7.40
C LEU A 134 1.49 -9.33 -7.19
N GLY A 135 1.06 -9.05 -5.96
CA GLY A 135 0.33 -7.83 -5.62
C GLY A 135 1.11 -6.56 -5.92
N ALA A 136 2.41 -6.54 -5.61
CA ALA A 136 3.29 -5.43 -5.96
C ALA A 136 3.44 -5.28 -7.48
N ALA A 137 3.64 -6.39 -8.21
CA ALA A 137 3.74 -6.38 -9.67
C ALA A 137 2.44 -5.89 -10.33
N ARG A 138 1.28 -6.42 -9.90
CA ARG A 138 -0.05 -6.00 -10.37
C ARG A 138 -0.30 -4.51 -10.16
N LEU A 139 0.11 -3.97 -9.00
CA LEU A 139 -0.01 -2.54 -8.71
C LEU A 139 0.77 -1.70 -9.72
N ILE A 140 2.03 -2.06 -9.98
CA ILE A 140 2.89 -1.35 -10.93
C ILE A 140 2.30 -1.44 -12.34
N GLU A 141 1.83 -2.61 -12.76
CA GLU A 141 1.21 -2.81 -14.07
C GLU A 141 -0.08 -2.00 -14.22
N ALA A 142 -0.94 -1.99 -13.20
CA ALA A 142 -2.18 -1.23 -13.21
C ALA A 142 -1.94 0.28 -13.28
N VAL A 143 -0.97 0.81 -12.54
CA VAL A 143 -0.58 2.22 -12.58
C VAL A 143 -0.04 2.60 -13.96
N LYS A 144 0.80 1.76 -14.56
CA LYS A 144 1.31 1.95 -15.92
C LYS A 144 0.19 1.91 -16.96
N ALA A 145 -0.71 0.93 -16.84
CA ALA A 145 -1.87 0.78 -17.73
C ALA A 145 -2.86 1.95 -17.64
N ALA A 146 -2.95 2.60 -16.46
CA ALA A 146 -3.71 3.83 -16.27
C ALA A 146 -3.04 5.08 -16.89
N GLY A 147 -1.87 4.94 -17.51
CA GLY A 147 -1.12 6.03 -18.11
C GLY A 147 -0.32 6.89 -17.13
N SER A 148 -0.26 6.51 -15.85
CA SER A 148 0.51 7.21 -14.84
C SER A 148 1.96 6.70 -14.79
N ARG A 149 2.89 7.61 -14.41
CA ARG A 149 4.31 7.31 -14.13
C ARG A 149 4.71 7.96 -12.80
N PRO A 150 4.16 7.49 -11.69
CA PRO A 150 4.42 8.09 -10.39
C PRO A 150 5.84 7.77 -9.91
N HIS A 151 6.31 8.58 -8.96
CA HIS A 151 7.44 8.19 -8.13
C HIS A 151 6.98 7.05 -7.20
N LEU A 152 7.59 5.88 -7.35
CA LEU A 152 7.27 4.70 -6.53
C LEU A 152 8.20 4.62 -5.32
N VAL A 153 7.61 4.58 -4.14
CA VAL A 153 8.28 4.24 -2.87
C VAL A 153 7.77 2.88 -2.44
N HIS A 154 8.60 1.85 -2.57
CA HIS A 154 8.26 0.49 -2.12
C HIS A 154 8.88 0.22 -0.75
N ILE A 155 8.06 -0.14 0.21
CA ILE A 155 8.51 -0.51 1.54
C ILE A 155 8.72 -2.01 1.56
N SER A 156 9.98 -2.40 1.58
CA SER A 156 10.44 -3.78 1.61
C SER A 156 10.69 -4.24 3.05
N THR A 157 11.51 -5.22 3.24
CA THR A 157 11.82 -5.84 4.54
C THR A 157 13.33 -5.99 4.72
N ALA A 158 13.78 -5.98 5.98
CA ALA A 158 15.16 -6.31 6.32
C ALA A 158 15.54 -7.76 5.94
N TYR A 159 14.54 -8.64 5.82
CA TYR A 159 14.73 -10.03 5.39
C TYR A 159 15.16 -10.17 3.92
N VAL A 160 15.17 -9.10 3.14
CA VAL A 160 15.73 -9.11 1.78
C VAL A 160 17.22 -9.51 1.76
N GLY A 161 17.92 -9.36 2.88
CA GLY A 161 19.29 -9.89 3.07
C GLY A 161 19.39 -11.40 3.08
N GLY A 162 18.27 -12.12 3.18
CA GLY A 162 18.22 -13.60 3.15
C GLY A 162 19.04 -14.23 4.28
N MET A 163 19.87 -15.19 3.92
CA MET A 163 20.70 -15.97 4.87
C MET A 163 22.04 -15.31 5.24
N LEU A 164 22.25 -14.04 4.85
CA LEU A 164 23.48 -13.32 5.18
C LEU A 164 23.63 -13.20 6.70
N ARG A 165 24.87 -13.40 7.19
CA ARG A 165 25.20 -13.28 8.61
C ARG A 165 26.11 -12.08 8.85
N GLY A 166 25.97 -11.46 10.03
CA GLY A 166 26.77 -10.29 10.42
C GLY A 166 26.16 -8.98 9.95
N LEU A 167 27.01 -8.01 9.65
CA LEU A 167 26.58 -6.69 9.18
C LEU A 167 26.12 -6.76 7.72
N VAL A 168 24.83 -6.55 7.49
CA VAL A 168 24.24 -6.40 6.16
C VAL A 168 24.14 -4.90 5.84
N ARG A 169 24.81 -4.46 4.79
CA ARG A 169 24.82 -3.05 4.37
C ARG A 169 23.64 -2.77 3.41
N GLU A 170 23.24 -1.51 3.33
CA GLU A 170 22.29 -1.00 2.34
C GLU A 170 22.99 -0.88 0.95
N GLU A 171 23.29 -2.01 0.38
CA GLU A 171 23.88 -2.14 -0.96
C GLU A 171 22.80 -2.68 -1.92
N PRO A 172 22.96 -2.52 -3.24
CA PRO A 172 22.07 -3.14 -4.20
C PRO A 172 21.89 -4.62 -3.86
N PRO A 173 20.66 -5.14 -3.88
CA PRO A 173 20.41 -6.53 -3.55
C PRO A 173 21.23 -7.42 -4.48
N LEU A 174 21.80 -8.48 -3.90
CA LEU A 174 22.41 -9.54 -4.70
C LEU A 174 21.33 -10.05 -5.64
N ASP A 175 21.61 -10.02 -6.95
CA ASP A 175 20.76 -10.71 -7.91
C ASP A 175 21.00 -12.21 -7.75
N PRO A 176 20.05 -12.97 -7.19
CA PRO A 176 20.21 -14.39 -7.01
C PRO A 176 20.13 -15.17 -8.32
N GLY A 177 19.98 -14.48 -9.49
CA GLY A 177 19.74 -15.10 -10.77
C GLY A 177 18.37 -15.79 -10.88
N LEU A 178 17.45 -15.50 -9.96
CA LEU A 178 16.12 -16.10 -9.90
C LEU A 178 15.14 -15.37 -10.82
N ASN A 179 14.42 -16.14 -11.62
CA ASN A 179 13.27 -15.61 -12.37
C ASN A 179 12.05 -15.59 -11.42
N TRP A 180 11.78 -14.47 -10.81
CA TRP A 180 10.68 -14.30 -9.84
C TRP A 180 9.30 -14.69 -10.40
N ARG A 181 9.07 -14.52 -11.73
CA ARG A 181 7.80 -14.94 -12.38
C ARG A 181 7.67 -16.45 -12.40
N HIS A 182 8.77 -17.15 -12.67
CA HIS A 182 8.82 -18.61 -12.62
C HIS A 182 8.56 -19.11 -11.19
N GLU A 183 9.25 -18.55 -10.20
CA GLU A 183 9.07 -18.91 -8.78
C GLU A 183 7.63 -18.66 -8.31
N ALA A 184 7.04 -17.51 -8.67
CA ALA A 184 5.66 -17.20 -8.35
C ALA A 184 4.67 -18.21 -8.97
N ALA A 185 4.92 -18.63 -10.21
CA ALA A 185 4.09 -19.63 -10.88
C ALA A 185 4.22 -21.01 -10.21
N VAL A 186 5.42 -21.42 -9.84
CA VAL A 186 5.68 -22.66 -9.09
C VAL A 186 4.95 -22.64 -7.75
N LEU A 187 5.12 -21.59 -6.94
CA LEU A 187 4.44 -21.45 -5.65
C LEU A 187 2.91 -21.51 -5.80
N SER A 188 2.37 -20.85 -6.81
CA SER A 188 0.91 -20.87 -7.06
C SER A 188 0.39 -22.25 -7.47
N SER A 189 1.23 -23.10 -8.07
CA SER A 189 0.85 -24.45 -8.51
C SER A 189 0.94 -25.51 -7.41
N LEU A 190 1.64 -25.24 -6.32
CA LEU A 190 1.89 -26.21 -5.25
C LEU A 190 0.72 -26.36 -4.26
N ARG A 191 -0.24 -25.44 -4.29
CA ARG A 191 -1.34 -25.44 -3.32
C ARG A 191 -2.26 -26.65 -3.44
N GLY A 192 -2.59 -27.07 -4.66
CA GLY A 192 -3.49 -28.20 -4.89
C GLY A 192 -2.98 -29.55 -4.38
N PRO A 193 -1.69 -29.91 -4.61
CA PRO A 193 -1.14 -31.20 -4.17
C PRO A 193 -0.87 -31.32 -2.67
N VAL A 194 -0.85 -30.20 -1.93
CA VAL A 194 -0.48 -30.20 -0.48
C VAL A 194 -1.74 -30.25 0.39
N GLU A 195 -2.92 -29.98 -0.15
CA GLU A 195 -4.20 -30.00 0.57
C GLU A 195 -4.94 -31.36 0.43
N GLU A 196 -4.42 -32.31 -0.36
CA GLU A 196 -4.89 -33.69 -0.47
C GLU A 196 -4.05 -34.65 0.38
#